data_a63a8a0ce4191e7bcb6151bd7bd04578
#
_entry.id   a63a8a0ce4191e7bcb6151bd7bd04578
#
_cell.length_a   1.000
_cell.length_b   1.000
_cell.length_c   1.000
_cell.angle_alpha   90.00
_cell.angle_beta   90.00
_cell.angle_gamma   90.00
#
_symmetry.space_group_name_H-M   'P 1'
#
loop_
_entity.id
_entity.type
_entity.pdbx_description
1 polymer ?
#
loop_
_entity_poly.entity_id
_entity_poly.type
_entity_poly.pdbx_seq_one_letter_code
_entity_poly.pdbx_strand_id
1 'polypeptide(L)'
;MKIAVTADPHLNNNSYHIQDSDSGLYIKSIDAIRAFEWFGDEAINRKVDRIVVVGDVYHHPDTTELIRTRLNKVLQKLAGEGIQVVIMAGNHDFCSRYHALQSLVGWNKHIKILDKPFVETGVATYVPHTMDIECERTDFREVIKGLPTADSKNHVFFGHFAVRGALRDNLSREESGNAVSATDIEGTGATVAFLGHFHKYQRIKGNIPIFYTGSIENHRMDDMDGKRGFFIYDTDTGEYERVDYENCRPMHSIEVEDFDSAMLILRDGDWESSIVRLSAVGEHSDYLDIRNKMMELKRLFSAAGGAYIFCRDKTAAVDPKGSKIEIESIEKINVLETLKAEIDERIPDDEECSLTKDLLEEVHAEEKSK
;
A
#
# COMPACT_ATOMS: atom_id res chain seq x y z
N MET A 1 5.76 -8.64 29.18
CA MET A 1 5.88 -7.37 28.42
C MET A 1 4.84 -7.37 27.31
N LYS A 2 4.02 -6.30 27.26
CA LYS A 2 3.01 -6.15 26.20
C LYS A 2 3.55 -5.37 25.01
N ILE A 3 3.43 -5.94 23.81
CA ILE A 3 3.91 -5.35 22.56
C ILE A 3 2.72 -5.09 21.64
N ALA A 4 2.52 -3.84 21.22
CA ALA A 4 1.59 -3.52 20.14
C ALA A 4 2.32 -3.59 18.78
N VAL A 5 1.74 -4.28 17.81
CA VAL A 5 2.37 -4.56 16.52
C VAL A 5 1.47 -4.09 15.38
N THR A 6 1.96 -3.19 14.56
CA THR A 6 1.33 -2.75 13.31
C THR A 6 2.33 -2.84 12.16
N ALA A 7 1.83 -2.83 10.92
CA ALA A 7 2.67 -2.77 9.72
C ALA A 7 2.01 -1.88 8.66
N ASP A 8 2.80 -1.50 7.69
CA ASP A 8 2.36 -0.87 6.46
C ASP A 8 1.44 0.36 6.68
N PRO A 9 1.83 1.35 7.52
CA PRO A 9 1.00 2.54 7.72
C PRO A 9 0.95 3.46 6.49
N HIS A 10 1.96 3.50 5.64
CA HIS A 10 2.00 4.27 4.38
C HIS A 10 1.52 5.73 4.52
N LEU A 11 2.06 6.47 5.47
CA LEU A 11 1.57 7.78 5.93
C LEU A 11 1.46 8.86 4.84
N ASN A 12 2.23 8.77 3.76
CA ASN A 12 2.16 9.71 2.63
C ASN A 12 1.51 9.09 1.39
N ASN A 13 0.51 8.23 1.61
CA ASN A 13 -0.23 7.60 0.52
C ASN A 13 -0.94 8.64 -0.34
N ASN A 14 -0.58 8.72 -1.61
CA ASN A 14 -1.14 9.65 -2.60
C ASN A 14 -2.11 8.97 -3.59
N SER A 15 -2.56 7.76 -3.30
CA SER A 15 -3.53 7.05 -4.13
C SER A 15 -4.75 7.92 -4.42
N TYR A 16 -5.24 7.84 -5.64
CA TYR A 16 -6.34 8.64 -6.19
C TYR A 16 -6.04 10.13 -6.42
N HIS A 17 -4.87 10.66 -6.00
CA HIS A 17 -4.43 12.04 -6.23
C HIS A 17 -5.45 13.13 -5.84
N ILE A 18 -6.27 12.86 -4.79
CA ILE A 18 -7.24 13.82 -4.28
C ILE A 18 -6.65 14.51 -3.08
N GLN A 19 -6.59 15.82 -3.14
CA GLN A 19 -6.10 16.67 -2.06
C GLN A 19 -7.27 17.28 -1.28
N ASP A 20 -7.11 17.31 0.02
CA ASP A 20 -7.94 18.07 0.92
C ASP A 20 -7.63 19.58 0.77
N SER A 21 -8.66 20.40 0.57
CA SER A 21 -8.51 21.83 0.30
C SER A 21 -7.87 22.61 1.45
N ASP A 22 -8.09 22.16 2.68
CA ASP A 22 -7.66 22.87 3.88
C ASP A 22 -6.20 22.57 4.24
N SER A 23 -5.80 21.31 4.16
CA SER A 23 -4.46 20.86 4.53
C SER A 23 -3.49 20.74 3.35
N GLY A 24 -4.01 20.62 2.11
CA GLY A 24 -3.23 20.32 0.91
C GLY A 24 -2.66 18.90 0.89
N LEU A 25 -2.95 18.07 1.89
CA LEU A 25 -2.55 16.67 1.91
C LEU A 25 -3.50 15.81 1.05
N TYR A 26 -2.98 14.71 0.53
CA TYR A 26 -3.85 13.71 -0.08
C TYR A 26 -4.77 13.08 0.95
N ILE A 27 -6.03 12.84 0.58
CA ILE A 27 -7.04 12.28 1.51
C ILE A 27 -6.59 10.95 2.10
N LYS A 28 -5.91 10.10 1.31
CA LYS A 28 -5.39 8.82 1.81
C LYS A 28 -4.21 8.98 2.77
N SER A 29 -3.42 10.06 2.64
CA SER A 29 -2.41 10.42 3.65
C SER A 29 -3.08 10.84 4.96
N ILE A 30 -4.18 11.59 4.89
CA ILE A 30 -4.93 12.00 6.09
C ILE A 30 -5.53 10.77 6.79
N ASP A 31 -6.12 9.85 6.03
CA ASP A 31 -6.69 8.62 6.57
C ASP A 31 -5.62 7.77 7.28
N ALA A 32 -4.47 7.56 6.63
CA ALA A 32 -3.35 6.81 7.19
C ALA A 32 -2.79 7.44 8.48
N ILE A 33 -2.66 8.78 8.49
CA ILE A 33 -2.22 9.53 9.68
C ILE A 33 -3.22 9.37 10.82
N ARG A 34 -4.54 9.52 10.57
CA ARG A 34 -5.59 9.35 11.59
C ARG A 34 -5.58 7.93 12.18
N ALA A 35 -5.43 6.92 11.32
CA ALA A 35 -5.35 5.54 11.77
C ALA A 35 -4.10 5.29 12.63
N PHE A 36 -2.96 5.89 12.27
CA PHE A 36 -1.72 5.77 13.04
C PHE A 36 -1.77 6.56 14.37
N GLU A 37 -2.41 7.74 14.40
CA GLU A 37 -2.68 8.49 15.62
C GLU A 37 -3.57 7.67 16.57
N TRP A 38 -4.65 7.08 16.06
CA TRP A 38 -5.52 6.17 16.83
C TRP A 38 -4.76 4.96 17.37
N PHE A 39 -3.92 4.33 16.57
CA PHE A 39 -3.07 3.22 17.01
C PHE A 39 -2.18 3.62 18.20
N GLY A 40 -1.56 4.80 18.13
CA GLY A 40 -0.75 5.33 19.22
C GLY A 40 -1.57 5.54 20.49
N ASP A 41 -2.78 6.08 20.39
CA ASP A 41 -3.68 6.32 21.50
C ASP A 41 -4.18 5.01 22.13
N GLU A 42 -4.55 4.03 21.32
CA GLU A 42 -4.94 2.70 21.79
C GLU A 42 -3.78 1.97 22.51
N ALA A 43 -2.57 2.08 21.98
CA ALA A 43 -1.39 1.50 22.63
C ALA A 43 -1.17 2.10 24.03
N ILE A 44 -1.33 3.42 24.19
CA ILE A 44 -1.26 4.11 25.48
C ILE A 44 -2.38 3.62 26.40
N ASN A 45 -3.62 3.63 25.94
CA ASN A 45 -4.79 3.22 26.72
C ASN A 45 -4.68 1.79 27.24
N ARG A 46 -4.09 0.90 26.45
CA ARG A 46 -3.86 -0.51 26.79
C ARG A 46 -2.58 -0.77 27.57
N LYS A 47 -1.84 0.31 27.86
CA LYS A 47 -0.60 0.29 28.65
C LYS A 47 0.42 -0.71 28.12
N VAL A 48 0.70 -0.61 26.82
CA VAL A 48 1.74 -1.44 26.22
C VAL A 48 3.12 -0.93 26.63
N ASP A 49 4.07 -1.85 26.77
CA ASP A 49 5.46 -1.51 27.09
C ASP A 49 6.24 -1.12 25.83
N ARG A 50 5.86 -1.70 24.69
CA ARG A 50 6.55 -1.53 23.42
C ARG A 50 5.58 -1.47 22.25
N ILE A 51 5.97 -0.70 21.24
CA ILE A 51 5.37 -0.70 19.91
C ILE A 51 6.39 -1.22 18.90
N VAL A 52 5.95 -2.05 17.94
CA VAL A 52 6.74 -2.46 16.79
C VAL A 52 5.97 -2.10 15.52
N VAL A 53 6.56 -1.25 14.68
CA VAL A 53 6.07 -0.95 13.32
C VAL A 53 6.88 -1.79 12.34
N VAL A 54 6.23 -2.75 11.71
CA VAL A 54 6.87 -3.77 10.87
C VAL A 54 6.95 -3.31 9.41
N GLY A 55 7.63 -2.20 9.18
CA GLY A 55 7.98 -1.66 7.87
C GLY A 55 6.92 -0.81 7.17
N ASP A 56 7.31 -0.23 6.05
CA ASP A 56 6.52 0.61 5.15
C ASP A 56 5.78 1.74 5.87
N VAL A 57 6.54 2.52 6.66
CA VAL A 57 6.02 3.70 7.36
C VAL A 57 5.56 4.75 6.36
N TYR A 58 6.32 4.93 5.30
CA TYR A 58 5.99 5.81 4.19
C TYR A 58 5.58 5.03 2.94
N HIS A 59 4.71 5.60 2.14
CA HIS A 59 4.33 5.04 0.83
C HIS A 59 5.40 5.32 -0.24
N HIS A 60 6.09 6.45 -0.09
CA HIS A 60 7.26 6.85 -0.87
C HIS A 60 8.31 7.46 0.05
N PRO A 61 9.60 7.24 -0.21
CA PRO A 61 10.67 7.83 0.60
C PRO A 61 10.64 9.36 0.58
N ASP A 62 10.18 9.94 -0.51
CA ASP A 62 9.93 11.37 -0.66
C ASP A 62 8.63 11.75 0.05
N THR A 63 8.76 12.32 1.24
CA THR A 63 7.61 12.74 2.03
C THR A 63 7.72 14.20 2.45
N THR A 64 6.57 14.85 2.60
CA THR A 64 6.50 16.26 2.99
C THR A 64 6.85 16.44 4.46
N GLU A 65 7.37 17.63 4.82
CA GLU A 65 7.66 17.97 6.22
C GLU A 65 6.42 17.94 7.10
N LEU A 66 5.24 18.21 6.55
CA LEU A 66 3.98 18.14 7.29
C LEU A 66 3.69 16.70 7.76
N ILE A 67 3.90 15.72 6.91
CA ILE A 67 3.71 14.30 7.26
C ILE A 67 4.76 13.85 8.27
N ARG A 68 6.03 14.23 8.10
CA ARG A 68 7.10 13.98 9.09
C ARG A 68 6.75 14.57 10.46
N THR A 69 6.24 15.78 10.48
CA THR A 69 5.80 16.45 11.71
C THR A 69 4.67 15.69 12.40
N ARG A 70 3.71 15.17 11.64
CA ARG A 70 2.61 14.36 12.21
C ARG A 70 3.14 13.06 12.83
N LEU A 71 3.99 12.32 12.12
CA LEU A 71 4.64 11.13 12.66
C LEU A 71 5.42 11.46 13.95
N ASN A 72 6.24 12.51 13.91
CA ASN A 72 7.04 12.95 15.06
C ASN A 72 6.17 13.25 16.29
N LYS A 73 5.00 13.87 16.12
CA LYS A 73 4.06 14.13 17.22
C LYS A 73 3.58 12.85 17.90
N VAL A 74 3.22 11.83 17.12
CA VAL A 74 2.82 10.53 17.65
C VAL A 74 3.98 9.89 18.41
N LEU A 75 5.17 9.86 17.80
CA LEU A 75 6.36 9.28 18.41
C LEU A 75 6.77 10.00 19.71
N GLN A 76 6.66 11.34 19.76
CA GLN A 76 6.91 12.14 20.98
C GLN A 76 5.92 11.78 22.08
N LYS A 77 4.63 11.66 21.75
CA LYS A 77 3.59 11.28 22.69
C LYS A 77 3.89 9.91 23.31
N LEU A 78 4.19 8.91 22.48
CA LEU A 78 4.55 7.56 22.93
C LEU A 78 5.80 7.54 23.82
N ALA A 79 6.85 8.25 23.40
CA ALA A 79 8.08 8.37 24.16
C ALA A 79 7.86 9.10 25.51
N GLY A 80 6.95 10.07 25.56
CA GLY A 80 6.53 10.78 26.77
C GLY A 80 5.85 9.87 27.79
N GLU A 81 5.13 8.86 27.35
CA GLU A 81 4.54 7.80 28.17
C GLU A 81 5.54 6.69 28.54
N GLY A 82 6.79 6.79 28.10
CA GLY A 82 7.84 5.81 28.38
C GLY A 82 7.79 4.56 27.49
N ILE A 83 6.92 4.53 26.49
CA ILE A 83 6.76 3.39 25.58
C ILE A 83 7.98 3.28 24.66
N GLN A 84 8.55 2.08 24.54
CA GLN A 84 9.62 1.79 23.59
C GLN A 84 9.03 1.62 22.18
N VAL A 85 9.57 2.32 21.20
CA VAL A 85 9.11 2.23 19.81
C VAL A 85 10.23 1.66 18.95
N VAL A 86 9.98 0.54 18.30
CA VAL A 86 10.86 -0.06 17.28
C VAL A 86 10.21 0.12 15.93
N ILE A 87 10.88 0.78 15.02
CA ILE A 87 10.42 0.97 13.64
C ILE A 87 11.40 0.22 12.73
N MET A 88 10.88 -0.75 11.99
CA MET A 88 11.62 -1.45 10.95
C MET A 88 11.45 -0.72 9.63
N ALA A 89 12.47 -0.72 8.78
CA ALA A 89 12.34 -0.24 7.42
C ALA A 89 11.63 -1.30 6.54
N GLY A 90 10.66 -0.86 5.75
CA GLY A 90 10.03 -1.64 4.69
C GLY A 90 10.59 -1.27 3.30
N ASN A 91 10.13 -1.94 2.24
CA ASN A 91 10.63 -1.67 0.89
C ASN A 91 10.24 -0.28 0.37
N HIS A 92 9.10 0.26 0.79
CA HIS A 92 8.65 1.61 0.41
C HIS A 92 9.40 2.74 1.14
N ASP A 93 10.10 2.43 2.24
CA ASP A 93 10.89 3.42 2.98
C ASP A 93 12.24 3.73 2.32
N PHE A 94 12.70 2.92 1.35
CA PHE A 94 14.01 3.07 0.72
C PHE A 94 13.99 3.96 -0.52
N CYS A 95 15.04 4.76 -0.67
CA CYS A 95 15.40 5.49 -1.87
C CYS A 95 16.88 5.19 -2.22
N SER A 96 17.10 4.31 -3.17
CA SER A 96 18.44 3.89 -3.61
C SER A 96 19.36 3.45 -2.45
N ARG A 97 20.09 4.39 -1.83
CA ARG A 97 21.12 4.11 -0.82
C ARG A 97 20.76 4.51 0.60
N TYR A 98 19.61 5.13 0.82
CA TYR A 98 19.16 5.57 2.15
C TYR A 98 17.66 5.28 2.32
N HIS A 99 17.21 5.28 3.55
CA HIS A 99 15.80 5.16 3.87
C HIS A 99 15.25 6.46 4.48
N ALA A 100 13.96 6.72 4.24
CA ALA A 100 13.30 7.95 4.68
C ALA A 100 13.25 8.11 6.22
N LEU A 101 13.44 7.01 6.95
CA LEU A 101 13.47 6.99 8.42
C LEU A 101 14.81 7.45 9.01
N GLN A 102 15.82 7.79 8.18
CA GLN A 102 17.15 8.18 8.65
C GLN A 102 17.12 9.37 9.61
N SER A 103 16.20 10.30 9.43
CA SER A 103 16.02 11.47 10.31
C SER A 103 15.58 11.13 11.74
N LEU A 104 15.07 9.92 11.94
CA LEU A 104 14.64 9.43 13.27
C LEU A 104 15.73 8.66 14.00
N VAL A 105 16.83 8.33 13.34
CA VAL A 105 17.95 7.60 13.95
C VAL A 105 18.60 8.44 15.03
N GLY A 106 18.62 7.93 16.28
CA GLY A 106 19.21 8.63 17.42
C GLY A 106 18.43 9.85 17.93
N TRP A 107 17.26 10.12 17.36
CA TRP A 107 16.45 11.27 17.74
C TRP A 107 15.89 11.19 19.17
N ASN A 108 15.51 10.01 19.63
CA ASN A 108 14.99 9.79 20.98
C ASN A 108 15.44 8.41 21.49
N LYS A 109 15.83 8.32 22.79
CA LYS A 109 16.27 7.07 23.42
C LYS A 109 15.21 5.97 23.45
N HIS A 110 13.93 6.32 23.37
CA HIS A 110 12.81 5.38 23.32
C HIS A 110 12.48 4.90 21.91
N ILE A 111 13.11 5.48 20.88
CA ILE A 111 12.82 5.17 19.49
C ILE A 111 14.04 4.51 18.84
N LYS A 112 13.86 3.31 18.35
CA LYS A 112 14.88 2.53 17.66
C LYS A 112 14.44 2.29 16.21
N ILE A 113 15.29 2.68 15.26
CA ILE A 113 15.11 2.41 13.84
C ILE A 113 15.97 1.21 13.45
N LEU A 114 15.39 0.27 12.73
CA LEU A 114 16.06 -0.94 12.25
C LEU A 114 15.98 -1.01 10.73
N ASP A 115 17.11 -0.89 10.07
CA ASP A 115 17.32 -1.06 8.62
C ASP A 115 18.14 -2.32 8.28
N LYS A 116 18.56 -3.06 9.32
CA LYS A 116 19.31 -4.31 9.22
C LYS A 116 18.77 -5.34 10.21
N PRO A 117 18.95 -6.63 9.92
CA PRO A 117 18.57 -7.69 10.84
C PRO A 117 19.18 -7.48 12.23
N PHE A 118 18.36 -7.67 13.24
CA PHE A 118 18.74 -7.49 14.64
C PHE A 118 18.10 -8.55 15.52
N VAL A 119 18.88 -9.19 16.39
CA VAL A 119 18.38 -10.14 17.38
C VAL A 119 18.54 -9.53 18.77
N GLU A 120 17.41 -9.32 19.43
CA GLU A 120 17.32 -8.93 20.83
C GLU A 120 17.23 -10.21 21.66
N THR A 121 18.35 -10.61 22.25
CA THR A 121 18.47 -11.88 22.98
C THR A 121 17.36 -12.03 24.04
N GLY A 122 16.66 -13.14 24.00
CA GLY A 122 15.58 -13.45 24.93
C GLY A 122 14.24 -12.75 24.63
N VAL A 123 14.16 -11.89 23.62
CA VAL A 123 12.96 -11.10 23.33
C VAL A 123 12.47 -11.31 21.90
N ALA A 124 13.24 -10.89 20.91
CA ALA A 124 12.74 -10.87 19.53
C ALA A 124 13.85 -10.91 18.47
N THR A 125 13.48 -11.41 17.30
CA THR A 125 14.26 -11.31 16.05
C THR A 125 13.55 -10.36 15.11
N TYR A 126 14.27 -9.39 14.56
CA TYR A 126 13.78 -8.38 13.62
C TYR A 126 14.51 -8.54 12.29
N VAL A 127 13.75 -8.70 11.20
CA VAL A 127 14.27 -8.80 9.83
C VAL A 127 13.56 -7.75 8.98
N PRO A 128 14.06 -6.49 8.98
CA PRO A 128 13.53 -5.44 8.13
C PRO A 128 13.79 -5.75 6.66
N HIS A 129 13.11 -5.02 5.76
CA HIS A 129 13.54 -4.99 4.39
C HIS A 129 14.95 -4.41 4.33
N THR A 130 15.84 -5.06 3.59
CA THR A 130 17.21 -4.59 3.39
C THR A 130 17.47 -4.45 1.90
N MET A 131 18.11 -3.35 1.52
CA MET A 131 18.66 -3.18 0.17
C MET A 131 20.13 -3.63 0.20
N ASP A 132 20.41 -4.70 -0.49
CA ASP A 132 21.78 -5.03 -0.82
C ASP A 132 22.19 -4.18 -2.04
N ILE A 133 23.17 -3.29 -1.83
CA ILE A 133 23.64 -2.36 -2.88
C ILE A 133 24.35 -3.11 -4.02
N GLU A 134 24.86 -4.31 -3.75
CA GLU A 134 25.61 -5.12 -4.71
C GLU A 134 24.72 -6.17 -5.41
N CYS A 135 23.60 -6.57 -4.78
CA CYS A 135 22.65 -7.53 -5.32
C CYS A 135 21.28 -6.87 -5.44
N GLU A 136 20.68 -6.86 -6.61
CA GLU A 136 19.35 -6.27 -6.87
C GLU A 136 18.22 -6.90 -6.04
N ARG A 137 18.47 -8.00 -5.32
CA ARG A 137 17.49 -8.68 -4.46
C ARG A 137 18.17 -9.35 -3.27
N THR A 138 17.77 -8.94 -2.07
CA THR A 138 18.16 -9.63 -0.83
C THR A 138 17.50 -11.01 -0.76
N ASP A 139 18.29 -12.06 -0.60
CA ASP A 139 17.75 -13.38 -0.27
C ASP A 139 17.47 -13.46 1.24
N PHE A 140 16.25 -13.13 1.63
CA PHE A 140 15.82 -13.17 3.03
C PHE A 140 15.95 -14.55 3.69
N ARG A 141 15.89 -15.64 2.92
CA ARG A 141 16.08 -16.99 3.45
C ARG A 141 17.51 -17.19 3.94
N GLU A 142 18.49 -16.74 3.17
CA GLU A 142 19.89 -16.80 3.59
C GLU A 142 20.17 -15.86 4.77
N VAL A 143 19.58 -14.67 4.76
CA VAL A 143 19.63 -13.75 5.90
C VAL A 143 19.11 -14.43 7.17
N ILE A 144 17.91 -15.02 7.12
CA ILE A 144 17.28 -15.67 8.29
C ILE A 144 18.10 -16.87 8.77
N LYS A 145 18.61 -17.70 7.88
CA LYS A 145 19.48 -18.85 8.22
C LYS A 145 20.77 -18.43 8.92
N GLY A 146 21.28 -17.25 8.61
CA GLY A 146 22.49 -16.69 9.23
C GLY A 146 22.27 -16.13 10.64
N LEU A 147 21.02 -15.98 11.09
CA LEU A 147 20.70 -15.44 12.40
C LEU A 147 20.85 -16.49 13.51
N PRO A 148 21.25 -16.09 14.72
CA PRO A 148 21.26 -16.98 15.86
C PRO A 148 19.85 -17.46 16.20
N THR A 149 19.71 -18.76 16.47
CA THR A 149 18.46 -19.35 16.94
C THR A 149 18.17 -18.91 18.37
N ALA A 150 16.96 -18.47 18.62
CA ALA A 150 16.51 -18.08 19.94
C ALA A 150 16.27 -19.31 20.83
N ASP A 151 16.64 -19.18 22.09
CA ASP A 151 16.42 -20.19 23.14
C ASP A 151 15.64 -19.56 24.30
N SER A 152 14.56 -18.87 23.98
CA SER A 152 13.69 -18.25 24.99
C SER A 152 12.24 -18.61 24.78
N LYS A 153 11.53 -18.79 25.89
CA LYS A 153 10.08 -18.97 25.86
C LYS A 153 9.43 -17.66 25.35
N ASN A 154 8.49 -17.79 24.42
CA ASN A 154 7.74 -16.66 23.84
C ASN A 154 8.59 -15.67 23.02
N HIS A 155 9.63 -16.15 22.32
CA HIS A 155 10.40 -15.34 21.39
C HIS A 155 9.56 -14.92 20.18
N VAL A 156 9.62 -13.65 19.82
CA VAL A 156 8.83 -13.07 18.71
C VAL A 156 9.69 -12.87 17.48
N PHE A 157 9.15 -13.18 16.32
CA PHE A 157 9.77 -12.84 15.06
C PHE A 157 9.00 -11.71 14.37
N PHE A 158 9.70 -10.67 13.91
CA PHE A 158 9.17 -9.57 13.11
C PHE A 158 9.88 -9.54 11.75
N GLY A 159 9.14 -9.49 10.65
CA GLY A 159 9.72 -9.51 9.31
C GLY A 159 8.95 -8.68 8.31
N HIS A 160 9.67 -8.05 7.35
CA HIS A 160 9.04 -7.28 6.27
C HIS A 160 9.47 -7.83 4.90
N PHE A 161 8.80 -8.85 4.43
CA PHE A 161 9.06 -9.56 3.17
C PHE A 161 7.92 -10.52 2.81
N ALA A 162 7.98 -11.06 1.57
CA ALA A 162 7.00 -12.04 1.10
C ALA A 162 7.27 -13.44 1.67
N VAL A 163 6.21 -14.09 2.16
CA VAL A 163 6.22 -15.49 2.64
C VAL A 163 5.41 -16.36 1.70
N ARG A 164 5.93 -17.53 1.37
CA ARG A 164 5.29 -18.50 0.49
C ARG A 164 3.90 -18.90 1.00
N GLY A 165 2.92 -18.90 0.11
CA GLY A 165 1.54 -19.24 0.40
C GLY A 165 0.70 -18.07 0.93
N ALA A 166 1.31 -16.89 1.12
CA ALA A 166 0.57 -15.67 1.42
C ALA A 166 -0.29 -15.22 0.22
N LEU A 167 -1.45 -14.66 0.50
CA LEU A 167 -2.30 -14.03 -0.50
C LEU A 167 -1.79 -12.62 -0.79
N ARG A 168 -1.52 -12.35 -2.05
CA ARG A 168 -1.28 -11.00 -2.55
C ARG A 168 -2.60 -10.24 -2.70
N ASP A 169 -2.54 -8.95 -2.91
CA ASP A 169 -3.72 -8.08 -3.05
C ASP A 169 -4.71 -8.54 -4.14
N ASN A 170 -4.23 -9.25 -5.18
CA ASN A 170 -5.03 -9.77 -6.29
C ASN A 170 -5.55 -11.21 -6.07
N LEU A 171 -5.57 -11.70 -4.84
CA LEU A 171 -5.95 -13.08 -4.50
C LEU A 171 -5.01 -14.16 -5.07
N SER A 172 -3.94 -13.80 -5.77
CA SER A 172 -2.89 -14.75 -6.16
C SER A 172 -2.04 -15.12 -4.94
N ARG A 173 -1.55 -16.35 -4.90
CA ARG A 173 -0.65 -16.79 -3.83
C ARG A 173 0.79 -16.49 -4.19
N GLU A 174 1.58 -16.15 -3.16
CA GLU A 174 3.04 -16.06 -3.32
C GLU A 174 3.63 -17.46 -3.42
N GLU A 175 4.13 -17.81 -4.60
CA GLU A 175 4.71 -19.12 -4.88
C GLU A 175 6.15 -19.04 -5.40
N SER A 176 6.75 -17.85 -5.34
CA SER A 176 8.15 -17.65 -5.73
C SER A 176 9.07 -18.64 -5.01
N GLY A 177 9.98 -19.25 -5.75
CA GLY A 177 10.97 -20.18 -5.20
C GLY A 177 11.89 -19.53 -4.16
N ASN A 178 12.07 -18.21 -4.24
CA ASN A 178 12.91 -17.42 -3.34
C ASN A 178 12.15 -16.80 -2.17
N ALA A 179 10.81 -16.95 -2.09
CA ALA A 179 10.05 -16.47 -0.97
C ALA A 179 10.39 -17.26 0.30
N VAL A 180 10.44 -16.54 1.43
CA VAL A 180 10.65 -17.16 2.75
C VAL A 180 9.53 -18.17 3.03
N SER A 181 9.87 -19.29 3.64
CA SER A 181 8.87 -20.28 4.07
C SER A 181 8.54 -20.15 5.55
N ALA A 182 7.40 -20.68 5.98
CA ALA A 182 7.08 -20.77 7.40
C ALA A 182 8.18 -21.49 8.20
N THR A 183 8.77 -22.54 7.62
CA THR A 183 9.86 -23.32 8.26
C THR A 183 11.16 -22.53 8.43
N ASP A 184 11.44 -21.57 7.55
CA ASP A 184 12.60 -20.66 7.72
C ASP A 184 12.42 -19.78 8.96
N ILE A 185 11.19 -19.26 9.18
CA ILE A 185 10.83 -18.46 10.37
C ILE A 185 10.86 -19.32 11.64
N GLU A 186 10.26 -20.50 11.60
CA GLU A 186 10.26 -21.46 12.73
C GLU A 186 11.67 -21.86 13.13
N GLY A 187 12.58 -21.98 12.18
CA GLY A 187 14.00 -22.29 12.42
C GLY A 187 14.75 -21.26 13.26
N THR A 188 14.22 -20.04 13.41
CA THR A 188 14.79 -19.00 14.29
C THR A 188 14.50 -19.23 15.77
N GLY A 189 13.69 -20.24 16.13
CA GLY A 189 13.24 -20.47 17.52
C GLY A 189 12.09 -19.56 17.95
N ALA A 190 11.48 -18.82 17.03
CA ALA A 190 10.32 -18.00 17.33
C ALA A 190 9.10 -18.85 17.69
N THR A 191 8.27 -18.33 18.60
CA THR A 191 7.00 -18.97 19.01
C THR A 191 5.79 -18.29 18.38
N VAL A 192 5.96 -17.10 17.86
CA VAL A 192 4.99 -16.33 17.09
C VAL A 192 5.73 -15.42 16.11
N ALA A 193 5.13 -15.11 14.96
CA ALA A 193 5.66 -14.16 14.00
C ALA A 193 4.62 -13.14 13.56
N PHE A 194 5.04 -11.87 13.45
CA PHE A 194 4.26 -10.79 12.89
C PHE A 194 4.99 -10.19 11.70
N LEU A 195 4.29 -10.09 10.57
CA LEU A 195 4.86 -9.71 9.28
C LEU A 195 4.16 -8.47 8.72
N GLY A 196 4.91 -7.63 8.01
CA GLY A 196 4.44 -6.58 7.10
C GLY A 196 4.69 -6.94 5.64
N HIS A 197 4.42 -6.03 4.72
CA HIS A 197 4.55 -6.13 3.27
C HIS A 197 3.23 -6.45 2.54
N PHE A 198 2.41 -7.35 3.04
CA PHE A 198 1.06 -7.59 2.50
C PHE A 198 0.00 -6.91 3.38
N HIS A 199 -0.79 -6.02 2.76
CA HIS A 199 -1.76 -5.17 3.47
C HIS A 199 -2.96 -5.92 3.99
N LYS A 200 -3.21 -7.15 3.51
CA LYS A 200 -4.33 -7.96 3.96
C LYS A 200 -3.94 -8.76 5.20
N TYR A 201 -4.71 -8.58 6.30
CA TYR A 201 -4.59 -9.46 7.45
C TYR A 201 -4.79 -10.92 7.03
N GLN A 202 -3.83 -11.77 7.36
CA GLN A 202 -3.90 -13.19 7.07
C GLN A 202 -2.99 -13.99 7.99
N ARG A 203 -3.38 -15.23 8.24
CA ARG A 203 -2.56 -16.21 8.95
C ARG A 203 -1.91 -17.15 7.96
N ILE A 204 -0.61 -17.31 8.06
CA ILE A 204 0.15 -18.27 7.27
C ILE A 204 0.14 -19.63 7.96
N LYS A 205 0.00 -20.69 7.18
CA LYS A 205 0.04 -22.06 7.70
C LYS A 205 1.48 -22.42 8.12
N GLY A 206 1.64 -22.80 9.39
CA GLY A 206 2.93 -23.18 9.99
C GLY A 206 2.68 -23.91 11.32
N ASN A 207 3.75 -24.35 11.99
CA ASN A 207 3.69 -24.98 13.31
C ASN A 207 3.52 -23.95 14.44
N ILE A 208 3.90 -22.70 14.18
CA ILE A 208 3.67 -21.56 15.06
C ILE A 208 2.65 -20.60 14.45
N PRO A 209 2.01 -19.71 15.21
CA PRO A 209 1.22 -18.62 14.67
C PRO A 209 2.11 -17.64 13.88
N ILE A 210 1.81 -17.47 12.60
CA ILE A 210 2.49 -16.50 11.71
C ILE A 210 1.41 -15.62 11.10
N PHE A 211 1.49 -14.31 11.32
CA PHE A 211 0.50 -13.35 10.86
C PHE A 211 1.13 -12.28 10.00
N TYR A 212 0.55 -11.99 8.83
CA TYR A 212 0.61 -10.64 8.32
C TYR A 212 -0.36 -9.80 9.12
N THR A 213 0.13 -8.73 9.74
CA THR A 213 -0.72 -7.85 10.56
C THR A 213 -1.79 -7.17 9.71
N GLY A 214 -1.47 -7.00 8.43
CA GLY A 214 -2.19 -6.14 7.53
C GLY A 214 -1.94 -4.66 7.83
N SER A 215 -2.29 -3.79 6.90
CA SER A 215 -2.24 -2.36 7.11
C SER A 215 -3.33 -1.89 8.08
N ILE A 216 -3.09 -0.73 8.70
CA ILE A 216 -4.02 -0.16 9.68
C ILE A 216 -5.16 0.62 9.01
N GLU A 217 -5.00 1.00 7.73
CA GLU A 217 -5.98 1.69 6.90
C GLU A 217 -6.03 1.05 5.51
N ASN A 218 -7.14 1.21 4.79
CA ASN A 218 -7.26 0.79 3.40
C ASN A 218 -6.44 1.72 2.50
N HIS A 219 -5.43 1.20 1.80
CA HIS A 219 -4.60 2.01 0.91
C HIS A 219 -5.17 2.09 -0.49
N ARG A 220 -5.75 1.01 -0.97
CA ARG A 220 -6.31 0.86 -2.31
C ARG A 220 -7.67 0.19 -2.26
N MET A 221 -8.38 0.23 -3.39
CA MET A 221 -9.67 -0.44 -3.53
C MET A 221 -9.58 -1.96 -3.33
N ASP A 222 -8.45 -2.57 -3.65
CA ASP A 222 -8.24 -4.01 -3.48
C ASP A 222 -8.02 -4.42 -2.01
N ASP A 223 -7.86 -3.44 -1.12
CA ASP A 223 -7.73 -3.65 0.33
C ASP A 223 -9.08 -3.67 1.06
N MET A 224 -10.18 -3.27 0.42
CA MET A 224 -11.47 -2.99 1.06
C MET A 224 -12.12 -4.18 1.77
N ASP A 225 -11.82 -5.41 1.34
CA ASP A 225 -12.39 -6.64 1.91
C ASP A 225 -11.64 -7.14 3.15
N GLY A 226 -10.62 -6.42 3.59
CA GLY A 226 -9.75 -6.81 4.71
C GLY A 226 -10.11 -6.13 6.01
N LYS A 227 -9.92 -6.84 7.13
CA LYS A 227 -9.94 -6.23 8.45
C LYS A 227 -8.69 -5.37 8.64
N ARG A 228 -8.85 -4.14 9.14
CA ARG A 228 -7.79 -3.20 9.47
C ARG A 228 -7.55 -3.14 10.96
N GLY A 229 -6.31 -2.89 11.40
CA GLY A 229 -6.01 -2.85 12.83
C GLY A 229 -4.59 -3.31 13.16
N PHE A 230 -4.37 -3.69 14.41
CA PHE A 230 -3.08 -4.09 14.91
C PHE A 230 -3.19 -5.26 15.90
N PHE A 231 -2.04 -5.82 16.30
CA PHE A 231 -1.99 -6.87 17.31
C PHE A 231 -1.42 -6.35 18.63
N ILE A 232 -1.87 -6.95 19.73
CA ILE A 232 -1.18 -6.92 21.03
C ILE A 232 -0.70 -8.33 21.32
N TYR A 233 0.57 -8.44 21.70
CA TYR A 233 1.19 -9.68 22.12
C TYR A 233 1.79 -9.52 23.53
N ASP A 234 1.54 -10.47 24.38
CA ASP A 234 2.15 -10.52 25.72
C ASP A 234 3.24 -11.59 25.76
N THR A 235 4.50 -11.14 25.90
CA THR A 235 5.65 -12.04 25.96
C THR A 235 5.70 -12.91 27.23
N ASP A 236 4.97 -12.55 28.28
CA ASP A 236 4.97 -13.29 29.53
C ASP A 236 4.03 -14.49 29.45
N THR A 237 2.86 -14.30 28.82
CA THR A 237 1.85 -15.34 28.65
C THR A 237 1.94 -16.07 27.33
N GLY A 238 2.44 -15.41 26.27
CA GLY A 238 2.41 -15.89 24.89
C GLY A 238 1.06 -15.67 24.20
N GLU A 239 0.16 -14.93 24.84
CA GLU A 239 -1.14 -14.61 24.29
C GLU A 239 -1.08 -13.44 23.33
N TYR A 240 -1.94 -13.44 22.33
CA TYR A 240 -2.11 -12.35 21.38
C TYR A 240 -3.59 -12.04 21.14
N GLU A 241 -3.89 -10.77 20.95
CA GLU A 241 -5.20 -10.29 20.53
C GLU A 241 -5.08 -9.37 19.33
N ARG A 242 -6.13 -9.30 18.52
CA ARG A 242 -6.25 -8.33 17.44
C ARG A 242 -7.21 -7.22 17.83
N VAL A 243 -6.80 -5.98 17.57
CA VAL A 243 -7.62 -4.77 17.78
C VAL A 243 -7.97 -4.22 16.40
N ASP A 244 -9.25 -4.25 16.06
CA ASP A 244 -9.73 -3.79 14.75
C ASP A 244 -9.95 -2.26 14.74
N TYR A 245 -9.60 -1.61 13.62
CA TYR A 245 -9.86 -0.19 13.35
C TYR A 245 -11.13 -0.06 12.50
N GLU A 246 -12.17 0.51 13.06
CA GLU A 246 -13.49 0.58 12.43
C GLU A 246 -13.73 1.87 11.63
N ASN A 247 -12.84 2.87 11.77
CA ASN A 247 -13.03 4.20 11.16
C ASN A 247 -12.30 4.34 9.81
N CYS A 248 -12.10 3.24 9.08
CA CYS A 248 -11.59 3.30 7.71
C CYS A 248 -12.55 4.07 6.81
N ARG A 249 -11.99 4.85 5.88
CA ARG A 249 -12.81 5.50 4.85
C ARG A 249 -13.61 4.46 4.07
N PRO A 250 -14.93 4.65 3.91
CA PRO A 250 -15.75 3.74 3.11
C PRO A 250 -15.24 3.66 1.66
N MET A 251 -15.10 2.45 1.16
CA MET A 251 -14.72 2.15 -0.23
C MET A 251 -15.70 1.16 -0.81
N HIS A 252 -16.17 1.41 -2.03
CA HIS A 252 -17.18 0.58 -2.67
C HIS A 252 -16.77 0.24 -4.10
N SER A 253 -16.94 -1.02 -4.47
CA SER A 253 -16.79 -1.47 -5.87
C SER A 253 -18.15 -1.90 -6.39
N ILE A 254 -18.67 -1.16 -7.36
CA ILE A 254 -20.01 -1.31 -7.89
C ILE A 254 -19.90 -1.72 -9.37
N GLU A 255 -20.53 -2.81 -9.73
CA GLU A 255 -20.69 -3.23 -11.12
C GLU A 255 -22.10 -2.88 -11.60
N VAL A 256 -22.21 -2.27 -12.76
CA VAL A 256 -23.47 -1.86 -13.38
C VAL A 256 -23.50 -2.28 -14.84
N GLU A 257 -24.69 -2.52 -15.36
CA GLU A 257 -24.88 -2.89 -16.76
C GLU A 257 -24.73 -1.68 -17.68
N ASP A 258 -25.15 -0.49 -17.21
CA ASP A 258 -25.13 0.75 -17.97
C ASP A 258 -24.99 1.99 -17.08
N PHE A 259 -24.83 3.15 -17.70
CA PHE A 259 -24.70 4.42 -16.99
C PHE A 259 -26.01 4.88 -16.32
N ASP A 260 -27.17 4.52 -16.84
CA ASP A 260 -28.44 4.90 -16.24
C ASP A 260 -28.66 4.19 -14.91
N SER A 261 -28.29 2.90 -14.83
CA SER A 261 -28.25 2.13 -13.58
C SER A 261 -27.26 2.74 -12.59
N ALA A 262 -26.08 3.19 -13.05
CA ALA A 262 -25.11 3.88 -12.21
C ALA A 262 -25.67 5.18 -11.61
N MET A 263 -26.37 5.98 -12.43
CA MET A 263 -27.00 7.24 -12.01
C MET A 263 -28.03 7.01 -10.91
N LEU A 264 -28.84 5.97 -11.02
CA LEU A 264 -29.83 5.60 -10.01
C LEU A 264 -29.18 5.20 -8.70
N ILE A 265 -28.17 4.33 -8.74
CA ILE A 265 -27.45 3.88 -7.55
C ILE A 265 -26.78 5.05 -6.84
N LEU A 266 -26.10 5.93 -7.58
CA LEU A 266 -25.39 7.07 -6.99
C LEU A 266 -26.33 8.13 -6.43
N ARG A 267 -27.54 8.27 -6.97
CA ARG A 267 -28.55 9.22 -6.48
C ARG A 267 -29.17 8.75 -5.16
N ASP A 268 -29.41 7.45 -5.02
CA ASP A 268 -30.22 6.89 -3.93
C ASP A 268 -29.34 6.35 -2.77
N GLY A 269 -28.01 6.32 -2.92
CA GLY A 269 -27.07 5.84 -1.91
C GLY A 269 -26.54 6.94 -0.99
N ASP A 270 -26.03 6.51 0.17
CA ASP A 270 -25.26 7.34 1.08
C ASP A 270 -23.76 7.19 0.78
N TRP A 271 -23.13 8.26 0.30
CA TRP A 271 -21.76 8.25 -0.17
C TRP A 271 -20.85 9.18 0.60
N GLU A 272 -21.27 9.66 1.77
CA GLU A 272 -20.48 10.63 2.52
C GLU A 272 -19.03 10.17 2.71
N SER A 273 -18.09 10.98 2.25
CA SER A 273 -16.64 10.73 2.30
C SER A 273 -16.16 9.46 1.60
N SER A 274 -17.00 8.75 0.85
CA SER A 274 -16.70 7.47 0.22
C SER A 274 -15.79 7.61 -0.98
N ILE A 275 -15.04 6.53 -1.28
CA ILE A 275 -14.35 6.31 -2.56
C ILE A 275 -15.09 5.20 -3.31
N VAL A 276 -15.51 5.44 -4.53
CA VAL A 276 -16.26 4.47 -5.35
C VAL A 276 -15.50 4.13 -6.62
N ARG A 277 -15.34 2.83 -6.85
CA ARG A 277 -14.98 2.26 -8.14
C ARG A 277 -16.26 1.80 -8.83
N LEU A 278 -16.60 2.46 -9.92
CA LEU A 278 -17.72 2.06 -10.76
C LEU A 278 -17.21 1.32 -11.98
N SER A 279 -17.67 0.10 -12.19
CA SER A 279 -17.36 -0.70 -13.37
C SER A 279 -18.64 -0.83 -14.21
N ALA A 280 -18.67 -0.20 -15.36
CA ALA A 280 -19.76 -0.36 -16.34
C ALA A 280 -19.43 -1.51 -17.28
N VAL A 281 -20.44 -2.37 -17.52
CA VAL A 281 -20.38 -3.50 -18.44
C VAL A 281 -21.42 -3.21 -19.52
N GLY A 282 -21.00 -2.85 -20.74
CA GLY A 282 -21.92 -2.55 -21.83
C GLY A 282 -21.20 -2.27 -23.16
N GLU A 283 -21.94 -2.19 -24.24
CA GLU A 283 -21.41 -1.75 -25.53
C GLU A 283 -21.57 -0.24 -25.66
N HIS A 284 -20.47 0.49 -25.86
CA HIS A 284 -20.46 1.93 -26.05
C HIS A 284 -20.04 2.27 -27.49
N SER A 285 -20.82 3.10 -28.13
CA SER A 285 -20.59 3.49 -29.51
C SER A 285 -19.83 4.81 -29.69
N ASP A 286 -19.66 5.62 -28.59
CA ASP A 286 -19.04 6.95 -28.72
C ASP A 286 -18.29 7.35 -27.45
N TYR A 287 -17.01 7.71 -27.59
CA TYR A 287 -16.13 8.18 -26.51
C TYR A 287 -16.64 9.50 -25.87
N LEU A 288 -17.24 10.41 -26.65
CA LEU A 288 -17.76 11.68 -26.13
C LEU A 288 -18.97 11.47 -25.22
N ASP A 289 -19.83 10.52 -25.55
CA ASP A 289 -20.97 10.17 -24.70
C ASP A 289 -20.53 9.60 -23.37
N ILE A 290 -19.56 8.69 -23.36
CA ILE A 290 -18.94 8.14 -22.15
C ILE A 290 -18.37 9.25 -21.27
N ARG A 291 -17.61 10.17 -21.85
CA ARG A 291 -16.99 11.29 -21.13
C ARG A 291 -18.04 12.20 -20.47
N ASN A 292 -19.10 12.54 -21.17
CA ASN A 292 -20.18 13.38 -20.68
C ASN A 292 -20.94 12.70 -19.53
N LYS A 293 -21.29 11.44 -19.69
CA LYS A 293 -21.91 10.62 -18.64
C LYS A 293 -21.03 10.47 -17.41
N MET A 294 -19.73 10.29 -17.58
CA MET A 294 -18.78 10.26 -16.46
C MET A 294 -18.71 11.59 -15.70
N MET A 295 -18.78 12.72 -16.41
CA MET A 295 -18.81 14.04 -15.74
C MET A 295 -20.09 14.22 -14.93
N GLU A 296 -21.21 13.76 -15.43
CA GLU A 296 -22.48 13.80 -14.71
C GLU A 296 -22.48 12.91 -13.47
N LEU A 297 -21.99 11.66 -13.60
CA LEU A 297 -21.78 10.75 -12.45
C LEU A 297 -20.90 11.38 -11.37
N LYS A 298 -19.80 12.03 -11.75
CA LYS A 298 -18.92 12.73 -10.79
C LYS A 298 -19.65 13.87 -10.07
N ARG A 299 -20.49 14.63 -10.78
CA ARG A 299 -21.27 15.72 -10.17
C ARG A 299 -22.28 15.19 -9.15
N LEU A 300 -23.03 14.15 -9.52
CA LEU A 300 -24.00 13.51 -8.62
C LEU A 300 -23.31 12.95 -7.38
N PHE A 301 -22.23 12.22 -7.57
CA PHE A 301 -21.48 11.62 -6.48
C PHE A 301 -20.91 12.68 -5.51
N SER A 302 -20.35 13.76 -6.06
CA SER A 302 -19.86 14.88 -5.26
C SER A 302 -21.00 15.61 -4.52
N ALA A 303 -22.16 15.77 -5.17
CA ALA A 303 -23.35 16.37 -4.53
C ALA A 303 -23.90 15.49 -3.38
N ALA A 304 -23.70 14.18 -3.44
CA ALA A 304 -24.03 13.22 -2.39
C ALA A 304 -22.92 13.09 -1.31
N GLY A 305 -21.96 14.01 -1.26
CA GLY A 305 -20.89 14.01 -0.26
C GLY A 305 -19.74 13.04 -0.53
N GLY A 306 -19.72 12.37 -1.68
CA GLY A 306 -18.67 11.42 -2.05
C GLY A 306 -17.32 12.09 -2.26
N ALA A 307 -16.24 11.45 -1.80
CA ALA A 307 -14.89 11.97 -1.92
C ALA A 307 -14.31 11.75 -3.32
N TYR A 308 -14.50 10.57 -3.89
CA TYR A 308 -13.95 10.24 -5.19
C TYR A 308 -14.65 9.08 -5.88
N ILE A 309 -14.97 9.27 -7.15
CA ILE A 309 -15.46 8.21 -8.03
C ILE A 309 -14.55 8.09 -9.26
N PHE A 310 -14.19 6.87 -9.59
CA PHE A 310 -13.54 6.54 -10.85
C PHE A 310 -14.28 5.42 -11.56
N CYS A 311 -14.38 5.53 -12.86
CA CYS A 311 -15.04 4.55 -13.68
C CYS A 311 -13.99 3.67 -14.36
N ARG A 312 -14.19 2.36 -14.28
CA ARG A 312 -13.43 1.38 -15.03
C ARG A 312 -14.37 0.81 -16.08
N ASP A 313 -14.06 1.10 -17.33
CA ASP A 313 -14.80 0.50 -18.44
C ASP A 313 -14.32 -0.95 -18.60
N LYS A 314 -15.23 -1.89 -18.45
CA LYS A 314 -15.01 -3.31 -18.73
C LYS A 314 -15.56 -3.68 -20.12
N THR A 315 -16.01 -2.70 -20.88
CA THR A 315 -16.46 -2.96 -22.24
C THR A 315 -15.28 -3.39 -23.09
N ALA A 316 -15.45 -4.48 -23.81
CA ALA A 316 -14.51 -4.83 -24.86
C ALA A 316 -14.52 -3.68 -25.90
N ALA A 317 -13.36 -3.05 -26.11
CA ALA A 317 -13.22 -2.13 -27.23
C ALA A 317 -13.56 -2.90 -28.51
N VAL A 318 -14.64 -2.53 -29.16
CA VAL A 318 -15.01 -3.12 -30.43
C VAL A 318 -14.27 -2.32 -31.50
N ASP A 319 -13.33 -2.96 -32.18
CA ASP A 319 -12.73 -2.43 -33.40
C ASP A 319 -13.88 -2.00 -34.39
N PRO A 320 -13.78 -0.87 -35.11
CA PRO A 320 -14.73 -0.48 -36.15
C PRO A 320 -15.05 -1.59 -37.16
N LYS A 321 -14.28 -2.66 -37.18
CA LYS A 321 -14.48 -3.88 -37.98
C LYS A 321 -15.19 -5.02 -37.22
N GLY A 322 -15.66 -4.82 -35.98
CA GLY A 322 -16.44 -5.79 -35.21
C GLY A 322 -15.66 -6.92 -34.53
N SER A 323 -14.33 -6.82 -34.41
CA SER A 323 -13.51 -7.78 -33.70
C SER A 323 -13.40 -7.39 -32.23
N LYS A 324 -13.62 -8.34 -31.29
CA LYS A 324 -13.38 -8.12 -29.85
C LYS A 324 -11.88 -8.00 -29.62
N ILE A 325 -11.43 -6.86 -29.12
CA ILE A 325 -10.06 -6.68 -28.64
C ILE A 325 -10.05 -7.00 -27.15
N GLU A 326 -9.40 -8.08 -26.74
CA GLU A 326 -9.15 -8.35 -25.33
C GLU A 326 -8.17 -7.32 -24.78
N ILE A 327 -8.57 -6.63 -23.71
CA ILE A 327 -7.85 -5.48 -23.11
C ILE A 327 -6.52 -5.89 -22.41
N GLU A 328 -6.15 -7.17 -22.41
CA GLU A 328 -4.79 -7.59 -21.99
C GLU A 328 -3.64 -7.01 -22.82
N SER A 329 -3.96 -6.28 -23.91
CA SER A 329 -2.98 -5.71 -24.83
C SER A 329 -2.67 -4.21 -24.61
N ILE A 330 -3.29 -3.51 -23.68
CA ILE A 330 -3.03 -2.07 -23.47
C ILE A 330 -1.60 -1.80 -22.93
N GLU A 331 -0.97 -2.75 -22.27
CA GLU A 331 0.45 -2.64 -21.90
C GLU A 331 1.43 -2.74 -23.09
N LYS A 332 0.95 -3.02 -24.30
CA LYS A 332 1.76 -3.16 -25.52
C LYS A 332 1.42 -2.16 -26.61
N ILE A 333 0.55 -1.19 -26.37
CA ILE A 333 0.35 -0.11 -27.33
C ILE A 333 1.63 0.72 -27.35
N ASN A 334 2.35 0.66 -28.44
CA ASN A 334 3.44 1.59 -28.68
C ASN A 334 2.82 2.98 -28.88
N VAL A 335 2.75 3.74 -27.78
CA VAL A 335 2.14 5.08 -27.74
C VAL A 335 2.70 5.97 -28.85
N LEU A 336 3.98 5.83 -29.17
CA LEU A 336 4.66 6.57 -30.22
C LEU A 336 4.09 6.25 -31.61
N GLU A 337 3.89 4.98 -31.93
CA GLU A 337 3.33 4.54 -33.22
C GLU A 337 1.87 4.92 -33.36
N THR A 338 1.10 4.87 -32.27
CA THR A 338 -0.31 5.28 -32.27
C THR A 338 -0.44 6.78 -32.50
N LEU A 339 0.40 7.60 -31.85
CA LEU A 339 0.40 9.05 -32.06
C LEU A 339 0.87 9.43 -33.46
N LYS A 340 1.85 8.73 -34.02
CA LYS A 340 2.28 8.94 -35.42
C LYS A 340 1.16 8.67 -36.43
N ALA A 341 0.41 7.58 -36.23
CA ALA A 341 -0.74 7.25 -37.08
C ALA A 341 -1.84 8.31 -36.98
N GLU A 342 -2.07 8.87 -35.79
CA GLU A 342 -3.07 9.93 -35.60
C GLU A 342 -2.62 11.28 -36.20
N ILE A 343 -1.33 11.56 -36.21
CA ILE A 343 -0.74 12.72 -36.91
C ILE A 343 -0.95 12.58 -38.44
N ASP A 344 -0.70 11.41 -39.02
CA ASP A 344 -0.93 11.14 -40.44
C ASP A 344 -2.38 11.35 -40.85
N GLU A 345 -3.33 11.02 -39.97
CA GLU A 345 -4.76 11.16 -40.26
C GLU A 345 -5.27 12.62 -40.16
N ARG A 346 -4.67 13.41 -39.22
CA ARG A 346 -5.19 14.75 -38.89
C ARG A 346 -4.43 15.91 -39.53
N ILE A 347 -3.22 15.70 -40.00
CA ILE A 347 -2.37 16.73 -40.62
C ILE A 347 -2.16 16.38 -42.10
N PRO A 348 -2.94 16.96 -42.98
CA PRO A 348 -2.89 16.63 -44.42
C PRO A 348 -1.70 17.27 -45.19
N ASP A 349 -0.92 18.13 -44.52
CA ASP A 349 0.29 18.75 -45.08
C ASP A 349 1.52 17.90 -44.78
N ASP A 350 2.18 17.39 -45.82
CA ASP A 350 3.29 16.44 -45.70
C ASP A 350 4.51 17.03 -44.94
N GLU A 351 4.76 18.34 -45.05
CA GLU A 351 5.89 19.00 -44.41
C GLU A 351 5.62 19.24 -42.91
N GLU A 352 4.42 19.67 -42.57
CA GLU A 352 3.96 19.89 -41.19
C GLU A 352 3.77 18.55 -40.44
N CYS A 353 3.31 17.52 -41.15
CA CYS A 353 3.20 16.15 -40.63
C CYS A 353 4.58 15.55 -40.27
N SER A 354 5.57 15.71 -41.17
CA SER A 354 6.94 15.25 -40.91
C SER A 354 7.59 15.95 -39.72
N LEU A 355 7.46 17.29 -39.66
CA LEU A 355 8.01 18.08 -38.56
C LEU A 355 7.40 17.71 -37.20
N THR A 356 6.09 17.42 -37.18
CA THR A 356 5.38 17.03 -35.95
C THR A 356 5.81 15.65 -35.46
N LYS A 357 6.08 14.72 -36.36
CA LYS A 357 6.62 13.39 -36.03
C LYS A 357 8.04 13.44 -35.50
N ASP A 358 8.90 14.27 -36.10
CA ASP A 358 10.28 14.45 -35.67
C ASP A 358 10.33 15.03 -34.25
N LEU A 359 9.49 16.02 -33.95
CA LEU A 359 9.35 16.57 -32.58
C LEU A 359 8.85 15.54 -31.57
N LEU A 360 7.92 14.69 -31.97
CA LEU A 360 7.40 13.62 -31.11
C LEU A 360 8.48 12.57 -30.79
N GLU A 361 9.34 12.24 -31.75
CA GLU A 361 10.48 11.33 -31.55
C GLU A 361 11.52 11.92 -30.60
N GLU A 362 11.81 13.23 -30.74
CA GLU A 362 12.76 13.93 -29.91
C GLU A 362 12.31 13.97 -28.44
N VAL A 363 11.04 14.31 -28.17
CA VAL A 363 10.44 14.30 -26.84
C VAL A 363 10.44 12.90 -26.23
N HIS A 364 10.13 11.87 -27.02
CA HIS A 364 10.14 10.50 -26.54
C HIS A 364 11.54 9.96 -26.23
N ALA A 365 12.54 10.41 -26.98
CA ALA A 365 13.95 10.09 -26.71
C ALA A 365 14.46 10.78 -25.43
N GLU A 366 14.05 12.02 -25.18
CA GLU A 366 14.39 12.73 -23.94
C GLU A 366 13.75 12.10 -22.68
N GLU A 367 12.52 11.61 -22.77
CA GLU A 367 11.87 10.91 -21.65
C GLU A 367 12.52 9.56 -21.31
N LYS A 368 13.04 8.85 -22.31
CA LYS A 368 13.76 7.58 -22.10
C LYS A 368 15.18 7.77 -21.54
N SER A 369 15.71 8.98 -21.57
CA SER A 369 17.06 9.29 -21.08
C SER A 369 17.07 9.82 -19.63
N LYS A 370 15.91 10.05 -19.04
CA LYS A 370 15.70 10.41 -17.62
C LYS A 370 15.29 9.24 -16.79
#